data_a580bf4e22163c349b33796da711c3c9
#
_entry.id   a580bf4e22163c349b33796da711c3c9
#
_cell.length_a   1.000
_cell.length_b   1.000
_cell.length_c   1.000
_cell.angle_alpha   90.00
_cell.angle_beta   90.00
_cell.angle_gamma   90.00
#
_symmetry.space_group_name_H-M   'P 1'
#
loop_
_entity.id
_entity.type
_entity.pdbx_description
1 polymer ?
#
loop_
_entity_poly.entity_id
_entity_poly.type
_entity_poly.pdbx_seq_one_letter_code
_entity_poly.pdbx_strand_id
1 'polypeptide(L)'
;MAPRVCIADSKRHLRTFLADALEDLGFITGECGKADEFAAALDQHQPDLVVLGSSVEGVEAGRMIEMLAERGFAGHVLAICPRESIMTAAIQQMGREHGLAMLPPLPTPFSAGTLHQGLAMLLPAEPVPSPAVDVAEALKAGWLELWYQRKIDTRSLMPCGAEALVRMRHPTWGVVPPAHFIPAEDDQHFRTLSEFVINRTIADWHYLLERHGATDLSINLPISFLANRDAVHDLCSWMPTHPAFRGLIVEVDAAEVIANVDLLVDTAKRLRLRNIAIAIDRLGVDWPALMDLDSFPFVELKVDREFIAGCADDRLKQTVCRRIVELANGYGARTVATGIENRADFLTAHEIGFDAVQGYLFGKPMGLKKFARSATAQPLRLYD
;
A
#
# COMPACT_ATOMS: atom_id res chain seq x y z
N MET A 1 -10.73 2.06 -18.31
CA MET A 1 -10.93 2.92 -17.13
C MET A 1 -11.18 2.03 -15.94
N ALA A 2 -10.70 2.43 -14.75
CA ALA A 2 -11.02 1.68 -13.54
C ALA A 2 -12.52 1.80 -13.23
N PRO A 3 -13.20 0.71 -12.85
CA PRO A 3 -14.63 0.75 -12.56
C PRO A 3 -14.90 1.57 -11.30
N ARG A 4 -16.02 2.28 -11.30
CA ARG A 4 -16.45 3.14 -10.19
C ARG A 4 -17.51 2.44 -9.35
N VAL A 5 -17.41 2.59 -8.03
CA VAL A 5 -18.42 2.04 -7.11
C VAL A 5 -18.89 3.11 -6.12
N CYS A 6 -20.21 3.16 -5.93
CA CYS A 6 -20.84 3.93 -4.87
C CYS A 6 -21.27 3.01 -3.76
N ILE A 7 -20.79 3.23 -2.53
CA ILE A 7 -21.08 2.41 -1.35
C ILE A 7 -22.05 3.19 -0.46
N ALA A 8 -23.25 2.68 -0.32
CA ALA A 8 -24.29 3.25 0.53
C ALA A 8 -24.47 2.40 1.80
N ASP A 9 -24.16 2.94 2.97
CA ASP A 9 -24.40 2.33 4.28
C ASP A 9 -24.42 3.42 5.36
N SER A 10 -25.31 3.34 6.33
CA SER A 10 -25.39 4.32 7.42
C SER A 10 -24.19 4.27 8.35
N LYS A 11 -23.56 3.10 8.53
CA LYS A 11 -22.43 2.89 9.42
C LYS A 11 -21.10 3.17 8.73
N ARG A 12 -20.42 4.21 9.18
CA ARG A 12 -19.13 4.65 8.62
C ARG A 12 -18.08 3.54 8.57
N HIS A 13 -17.97 2.70 9.62
CA HIS A 13 -16.96 1.63 9.65
C HIS A 13 -17.20 0.57 8.58
N LEU A 14 -18.48 0.27 8.23
CA LEU A 14 -18.80 -0.67 7.14
C LEU A 14 -18.47 -0.06 5.78
N ARG A 15 -18.84 1.20 5.55
CA ARG A 15 -18.46 1.90 4.29
C ARG A 15 -16.95 1.88 4.10
N THR A 16 -16.20 2.26 5.14
CA THR A 16 -14.73 2.27 5.04
C THR A 16 -14.15 0.88 4.80
N PHE A 17 -14.68 -0.17 5.45
CA PHE A 17 -14.25 -1.54 5.20
C PHE A 17 -14.52 -1.97 3.75
N LEU A 18 -15.71 -1.68 3.23
CA LEU A 18 -16.08 -2.00 1.86
C LEU A 18 -15.25 -1.19 0.85
N ALA A 19 -15.04 0.10 1.12
CA ALA A 19 -14.20 0.94 0.27
C ALA A 19 -12.77 0.39 0.20
N ASP A 20 -12.17 0.09 1.36
CA ASP A 20 -10.83 -0.52 1.41
C ASP A 20 -10.75 -1.85 0.61
N ALA A 21 -11.78 -2.71 0.75
CA ALA A 21 -11.80 -4.00 0.05
C ALA A 21 -12.02 -3.86 -1.47
N LEU A 22 -12.85 -2.91 -1.88
CA LEU A 22 -13.13 -2.65 -3.29
C LEU A 22 -11.97 -1.91 -3.99
N GLU A 23 -11.29 -1.01 -3.27
CA GLU A 23 -10.05 -0.39 -3.78
C GLU A 23 -8.94 -1.43 -3.99
N ASP A 24 -8.83 -2.42 -3.09
CA ASP A 24 -7.90 -3.56 -3.28
C ASP A 24 -8.21 -4.39 -4.53
N LEU A 25 -9.46 -4.33 -5.02
CA LEU A 25 -9.91 -4.95 -6.27
C LEU A 25 -9.81 -4.01 -7.49
N GLY A 26 -9.32 -2.79 -7.32
CA GLY A 26 -9.10 -1.83 -8.40
C GLY A 26 -10.28 -0.92 -8.72
N PHE A 27 -11.31 -0.85 -7.86
CA PHE A 27 -12.41 0.11 -8.00
C PHE A 27 -12.02 1.50 -7.52
N ILE A 28 -12.62 2.53 -8.14
CA ILE A 28 -12.65 3.89 -7.58
C ILE A 28 -13.90 3.98 -6.69
N THR A 29 -13.70 4.20 -5.39
CA THR A 29 -14.78 4.16 -4.40
C THR A 29 -15.34 5.53 -4.06
N GLY A 30 -16.66 5.63 -3.95
CA GLY A 30 -17.41 6.73 -3.34
C GLY A 30 -18.22 6.21 -2.16
N GLU A 31 -18.22 6.95 -1.03
CA GLU A 31 -18.95 6.58 0.18
C GLU A 31 -20.14 7.53 0.41
N CYS A 32 -21.31 6.97 0.66
CA CYS A 32 -22.55 7.71 0.95
C CYS A 32 -23.17 7.18 2.25
N GLY A 33 -23.33 8.08 3.24
CA GLY A 33 -23.91 7.74 4.53
C GLY A 33 -25.44 7.94 4.59
N LYS A 34 -25.99 8.71 3.63
CA LYS A 34 -27.41 9.12 3.59
C LYS A 34 -27.91 9.13 2.15
N ALA A 35 -29.24 9.08 2.00
CA ALA A 35 -29.89 9.11 0.69
C ALA A 35 -29.61 10.39 -0.13
N ASP A 36 -29.49 11.54 0.52
CA ASP A 36 -29.17 12.81 -0.17
C ASP A 36 -27.74 12.81 -0.71
N GLU A 37 -26.76 12.28 0.06
CA GLU A 37 -25.39 12.08 -0.39
C GLU A 37 -25.31 11.11 -1.57
N PHE A 38 -26.13 10.06 -1.53
CA PHE A 38 -26.24 9.08 -2.60
C PHE A 38 -26.78 9.69 -3.90
N ALA A 39 -27.84 10.49 -3.82
CA ALA A 39 -28.39 11.21 -4.97
C ALA A 39 -27.34 12.14 -5.59
N ALA A 40 -26.63 12.93 -4.78
CA ALA A 40 -25.57 13.83 -5.25
C ALA A 40 -24.39 13.08 -5.89
N ALA A 41 -24.03 11.91 -5.34
CA ALA A 41 -22.97 11.08 -5.91
C ALA A 41 -23.33 10.53 -7.29
N LEU A 42 -24.58 10.10 -7.48
CA LEU A 42 -25.09 9.63 -8.78
C LEU A 42 -25.10 10.75 -9.84
N ASP A 43 -25.43 11.98 -9.43
CA ASP A 43 -25.49 13.13 -10.33
C ASP A 43 -24.07 13.62 -10.75
N GLN A 44 -23.07 13.42 -9.93
CA GLN A 44 -21.68 13.77 -10.23
C GLN A 44 -20.98 12.76 -11.14
N HIS A 45 -21.14 11.47 -10.87
CA HIS A 45 -20.50 10.41 -11.63
C HIS A 45 -21.37 9.17 -11.59
N GLN A 46 -21.81 8.69 -12.73
CA GLN A 46 -22.51 7.40 -12.79
C GLN A 46 -21.54 6.28 -12.42
N PRO A 47 -21.77 5.53 -11.33
CA PRO A 47 -20.94 4.39 -10.99
C PRO A 47 -21.27 3.17 -11.88
N ASP A 48 -20.29 2.26 -12.02
CA ASP A 48 -20.49 0.95 -12.66
C ASP A 48 -21.13 -0.05 -11.70
N LEU A 49 -20.96 0.19 -10.40
CA LEU A 49 -21.50 -0.65 -9.32
C LEU A 49 -22.04 0.22 -8.19
N VAL A 50 -23.21 -0.14 -7.68
CA VAL A 50 -23.74 0.36 -6.41
C VAL A 50 -23.74 -0.77 -5.40
N VAL A 51 -23.15 -0.54 -4.22
CA VAL A 51 -23.20 -1.47 -3.08
C VAL A 51 -24.15 -0.93 -2.03
N LEU A 52 -25.25 -1.63 -1.78
CA LEU A 52 -26.17 -1.37 -0.68
C LEU A 52 -25.73 -2.18 0.54
N GLY A 53 -25.22 -1.49 1.55
CA GLY A 53 -24.65 -2.14 2.74
C GLY A 53 -25.71 -2.71 3.69
N SER A 54 -25.28 -3.55 4.61
CA SER A 54 -26.14 -4.30 5.54
C SER A 54 -26.89 -3.44 6.57
N SER A 55 -26.51 -2.18 6.72
CA SER A 55 -27.13 -1.24 7.67
C SER A 55 -28.08 -0.26 7.01
N VAL A 56 -28.33 -0.39 5.72
CA VAL A 56 -29.36 0.37 5.00
C VAL A 56 -30.71 -0.24 5.39
N GLU A 57 -31.58 0.56 6.01
CA GLU A 57 -32.93 0.10 6.35
C GLU A 57 -33.76 -0.13 5.08
N GLY A 58 -34.73 -1.06 5.12
CA GLY A 58 -35.49 -1.46 3.94
C GLY A 58 -36.16 -0.31 3.21
N VAL A 59 -36.70 0.67 3.94
CA VAL A 59 -37.30 1.86 3.35
C VAL A 59 -36.30 2.73 2.62
N GLU A 60 -35.09 2.90 3.17
CA GLU A 60 -34.00 3.65 2.51
C GLU A 60 -33.47 2.90 1.29
N ALA A 61 -33.30 1.56 1.39
CA ALA A 61 -32.89 0.73 0.26
C ALA A 61 -33.91 0.82 -0.90
N GLY A 62 -35.20 0.79 -0.60
CA GLY A 62 -36.25 0.99 -1.58
C GLY A 62 -36.15 2.33 -2.30
N ARG A 63 -35.98 3.43 -1.55
CA ARG A 63 -35.79 4.77 -2.14
C ARG A 63 -34.54 4.85 -3.00
N MET A 64 -33.44 4.21 -2.61
CA MET A 64 -32.22 4.18 -3.42
C MET A 64 -32.42 3.41 -4.72
N ILE A 65 -33.17 2.30 -4.70
CA ILE A 65 -33.54 1.53 -5.89
C ILE A 65 -34.41 2.38 -6.81
N GLU A 66 -35.42 3.07 -6.30
CA GLU A 66 -36.26 3.99 -7.08
C GLU A 66 -35.43 5.10 -7.71
N MET A 67 -34.53 5.73 -6.95
CA MET A 67 -33.64 6.78 -7.48
C MET A 67 -32.70 6.28 -8.58
N LEU A 68 -32.21 5.03 -8.50
CA LEU A 68 -31.42 4.42 -9.56
C LEU A 68 -32.25 4.19 -10.81
N ALA A 69 -33.47 3.68 -10.66
CA ALA A 69 -34.39 3.42 -11.78
C ALA A 69 -34.81 4.73 -12.48
N GLU A 70 -35.18 5.76 -11.73
CA GLU A 70 -35.55 7.08 -12.25
C GLU A 70 -34.44 7.72 -13.08
N ARG A 71 -33.17 7.46 -12.73
CA ARG A 71 -32.01 7.97 -13.45
C ARG A 71 -31.55 7.06 -14.59
N GLY A 72 -32.24 5.97 -14.85
CA GLY A 72 -31.86 5.00 -15.89
C GLY A 72 -30.49 4.38 -15.64
N PHE A 73 -30.20 4.01 -14.36
CA PHE A 73 -28.92 3.44 -13.98
C PHE A 73 -28.62 2.15 -14.75
N ALA A 74 -27.54 2.14 -15.52
CA ALA A 74 -27.13 1.04 -16.39
C ALA A 74 -26.09 0.10 -15.75
N GLY A 75 -25.57 0.44 -14.57
CA GLY A 75 -24.60 -0.36 -13.84
C GLY A 75 -25.24 -1.51 -13.05
N HIS A 76 -24.45 -2.12 -12.18
CA HIS A 76 -24.89 -3.26 -11.37
C HIS A 76 -25.17 -2.84 -9.92
N VAL A 77 -26.07 -3.57 -9.26
CA VAL A 77 -26.39 -3.35 -7.84
C VAL A 77 -26.08 -4.62 -7.04
N LEU A 78 -25.22 -4.49 -6.02
CA LEU A 78 -24.90 -5.54 -5.05
C LEU A 78 -25.54 -5.21 -3.70
N ALA A 79 -26.42 -6.05 -3.19
CA ALA A 79 -26.93 -5.93 -1.82
C ALA A 79 -26.13 -6.80 -0.87
N ILE A 80 -25.69 -6.21 0.26
CA ILE A 80 -25.02 -6.91 1.37
C ILE A 80 -26.03 -7.05 2.50
N CYS A 81 -26.34 -8.27 2.90
CA CYS A 81 -27.41 -8.53 3.84
C CYS A 81 -27.06 -9.67 4.81
N PRO A 82 -27.68 -9.74 6.00
CA PRO A 82 -27.57 -10.91 6.87
C PRO A 82 -28.07 -12.16 6.15
N ARG A 83 -27.52 -13.32 6.50
CA ARG A 83 -28.02 -14.62 5.96
C ARG A 83 -29.51 -14.77 6.25
N GLU A 84 -30.24 -15.29 5.26
CA GLU A 84 -31.70 -15.61 5.35
C GLU A 84 -32.61 -14.40 5.69
N SER A 85 -32.22 -13.20 5.30
CA SER A 85 -33.03 -12.00 5.50
C SER A 85 -34.16 -11.92 4.44
N ILE A 86 -35.40 -11.85 4.90
CA ILE A 86 -36.58 -11.56 4.04
C ILE A 86 -36.40 -10.24 3.30
N MET A 87 -35.75 -9.28 3.92
CA MET A 87 -35.37 -7.98 3.33
C MET A 87 -34.51 -8.13 2.08
N THR A 88 -33.60 -9.10 2.05
CA THR A 88 -32.75 -9.38 0.88
C THR A 88 -33.55 -9.77 -0.33
N ALA A 89 -34.51 -10.67 -0.14
CA ALA A 89 -35.42 -11.11 -1.23
C ALA A 89 -36.26 -9.94 -1.75
N ALA A 90 -36.77 -9.10 -0.85
CA ALA A 90 -37.58 -7.93 -1.21
C ALA A 90 -36.75 -6.90 -2.01
N ILE A 91 -35.50 -6.57 -1.58
CA ILE A 91 -34.59 -5.67 -2.29
C ILE A 91 -34.25 -6.22 -3.68
N GLN A 92 -33.97 -7.53 -3.78
CA GLN A 92 -33.63 -8.18 -5.04
C GLN A 92 -34.82 -8.16 -6.01
N GLN A 93 -36.04 -8.43 -5.50
CA GLN A 93 -37.25 -8.42 -6.29
C GLN A 93 -37.57 -7.00 -6.78
N MET A 94 -37.56 -6.03 -5.88
CA MET A 94 -37.79 -4.62 -6.21
C MET A 94 -36.81 -4.08 -7.27
N GLY A 95 -35.49 -4.38 -7.12
CA GLY A 95 -34.52 -3.98 -8.10
C GLY A 95 -34.80 -4.57 -9.50
N ARG A 96 -35.18 -5.84 -9.57
CA ARG A 96 -35.54 -6.50 -10.84
C ARG A 96 -36.82 -5.93 -11.45
N GLU A 97 -37.85 -5.65 -10.65
CA GLU A 97 -39.10 -5.03 -11.09
C GLU A 97 -38.85 -3.63 -11.68
N HIS A 98 -37.85 -2.92 -11.16
CA HIS A 98 -37.42 -1.63 -11.69
C HIS A 98 -36.38 -1.74 -12.83
N GLY A 99 -36.08 -2.94 -13.32
CA GLY A 99 -35.19 -3.17 -14.47
C GLY A 99 -33.70 -3.02 -14.17
N LEU A 100 -33.29 -3.00 -12.88
CA LEU A 100 -31.90 -2.89 -12.47
C LEU A 100 -31.16 -4.22 -12.58
N ALA A 101 -29.89 -4.19 -12.96
CA ALA A 101 -29.01 -5.36 -13.01
C ALA A 101 -28.53 -5.75 -11.59
N MET A 102 -29.34 -6.57 -10.90
CA MET A 102 -29.05 -7.03 -9.55
C MET A 102 -28.06 -8.19 -9.55
N LEU A 103 -26.91 -8.03 -8.89
CA LEU A 103 -25.97 -9.11 -8.62
C LEU A 103 -26.51 -10.05 -7.51
N PRO A 104 -26.05 -11.31 -7.46
CA PRO A 104 -26.36 -12.18 -6.32
C PRO A 104 -26.01 -11.49 -4.99
N PRO A 105 -26.90 -11.50 -3.99
CA PRO A 105 -26.66 -10.81 -2.73
C PRO A 105 -25.49 -11.44 -1.98
N LEU A 106 -24.71 -10.61 -1.29
CA LEU A 106 -23.57 -11.07 -0.50
C LEU A 106 -23.99 -11.21 0.98
N PRO A 107 -24.06 -12.45 1.50
CA PRO A 107 -24.45 -12.67 2.89
C PRO A 107 -23.34 -12.31 3.86
N THR A 108 -23.66 -11.64 4.97
CA THR A 108 -22.72 -11.37 6.06
C THR A 108 -22.74 -12.53 7.10
N PRO A 109 -21.57 -12.91 7.69
CA PRO A 109 -20.22 -12.43 7.36
C PRO A 109 -19.67 -13.00 6.04
N PHE A 110 -18.83 -12.25 5.35
CA PHE A 110 -18.17 -12.69 4.11
C PHE A 110 -16.67 -12.43 4.17
N SER A 111 -15.91 -13.15 3.35
CA SER A 111 -14.48 -12.95 3.17
C SER A 111 -14.18 -12.02 1.98
N ALA A 112 -12.97 -11.45 1.93
CA ALA A 112 -12.50 -10.72 0.75
C ALA A 112 -12.55 -11.58 -0.53
N GLY A 113 -12.25 -12.89 -0.42
CA GLY A 113 -12.36 -13.84 -1.54
C GLY A 113 -13.78 -14.00 -2.05
N THR A 114 -14.78 -14.04 -1.16
CA THR A 114 -16.20 -14.13 -1.55
C THR A 114 -16.64 -12.84 -2.24
N LEU A 115 -16.21 -11.67 -1.77
CA LEU A 115 -16.48 -10.39 -2.43
C LEU A 115 -15.82 -10.35 -3.83
N HIS A 116 -14.58 -10.77 -3.95
CA HIS A 116 -13.87 -10.86 -5.23
C HIS A 116 -14.62 -11.76 -6.24
N GLN A 117 -15.04 -12.95 -5.82
CA GLN A 117 -15.81 -13.88 -6.67
C GLN A 117 -17.15 -13.26 -7.12
N GLY A 118 -17.86 -12.59 -6.22
CA GLY A 118 -19.13 -11.94 -6.53
C GLY A 118 -19.00 -10.77 -7.52
N LEU A 119 -17.82 -10.19 -7.65
CA LEU A 119 -17.55 -9.06 -8.52
C LEU A 119 -16.64 -9.41 -9.72
N ALA A 120 -16.25 -10.68 -9.88
CA ALA A 120 -15.28 -11.09 -10.90
C ALA A 120 -15.67 -10.66 -12.33
N MET A 121 -16.97 -10.61 -12.64
CA MET A 121 -17.47 -10.17 -13.95
C MET A 121 -17.32 -8.66 -14.21
N LEU A 122 -17.13 -7.85 -13.16
CA LEU A 122 -16.93 -6.39 -13.25
C LEU A 122 -15.47 -5.99 -13.23
N LEU A 123 -14.60 -6.93 -12.85
CA LEU A 123 -13.18 -6.69 -12.81
C LEU A 123 -12.60 -6.79 -14.23
N PRO A 124 -11.71 -5.87 -14.64
CA PRO A 124 -11.01 -6.01 -15.91
C PRO A 124 -10.23 -7.32 -15.94
N ALA A 125 -10.33 -8.07 -17.04
CA ALA A 125 -9.63 -9.34 -17.23
C ALA A 125 -8.09 -9.18 -17.16
N GLU A 126 -7.59 -8.01 -17.51
CA GLU A 126 -6.19 -7.60 -17.37
C GLU A 126 -6.15 -6.18 -16.78
N PRO A 127 -5.10 -5.82 -16.02
CA PRO A 127 -4.93 -4.44 -15.58
C PRO A 127 -4.87 -3.54 -16.81
N VAL A 128 -5.81 -2.61 -16.91
CA VAL A 128 -5.83 -1.63 -18.01
C VAL A 128 -4.50 -0.89 -17.97
N PRO A 129 -3.71 -0.89 -19.08
CA PRO A 129 -2.47 -0.13 -19.12
C PRO A 129 -2.80 1.33 -18.81
N SER A 130 -2.36 1.80 -17.66
CA SER A 130 -2.48 3.22 -17.32
C SER A 130 -1.60 3.99 -18.31
N PRO A 131 -2.09 5.02 -18.98
CA PRO A 131 -1.21 5.89 -19.77
C PRO A 131 -0.15 6.49 -18.83
N ALA A 132 1.01 6.80 -19.37
CA ALA A 132 1.99 7.59 -18.64
C ALA A 132 1.32 8.91 -18.20
N VAL A 133 1.24 9.13 -16.90
CA VAL A 133 0.63 10.35 -16.34
C VAL A 133 1.75 11.28 -15.94
N ASP A 134 1.63 12.54 -16.33
CA ASP A 134 2.59 13.57 -15.94
C ASP A 134 2.58 13.78 -14.43
N VAL A 135 3.72 13.55 -13.81
CA VAL A 135 3.90 13.74 -12.36
C VAL A 135 3.67 15.19 -11.92
N ALA A 136 3.96 16.16 -12.79
CA ALA A 136 3.70 17.57 -12.50
C ALA A 136 2.20 17.87 -12.38
N GLU A 137 1.37 17.25 -13.23
CA GLU A 137 -0.07 17.33 -13.13
C GLU A 137 -0.55 16.68 -11.83
N ALA A 138 -0.05 15.49 -11.51
CA ALA A 138 -0.42 14.76 -10.31
C ALA A 138 -0.06 15.52 -9.03
N LEU A 139 1.11 16.15 -8.97
CA LEU A 139 1.54 17.00 -7.86
C LEU A 139 0.62 18.20 -7.68
N LYS A 140 0.34 18.92 -8.79
CA LYS A 140 -0.52 20.11 -8.81
C LYS A 140 -1.96 19.79 -8.42
N ALA A 141 -2.49 18.67 -8.88
CA ALA A 141 -3.86 18.23 -8.63
C ALA A 141 -4.03 17.54 -7.28
N GLY A 142 -2.94 17.24 -6.54
CA GLY A 142 -2.98 16.56 -5.26
C GLY A 142 -3.38 15.09 -5.36
N TRP A 143 -3.05 14.43 -6.47
CA TRP A 143 -3.37 13.01 -6.69
C TRP A 143 -2.38 12.06 -6.05
N LEU A 144 -1.24 12.54 -5.56
CA LEU A 144 -0.23 11.70 -4.93
C LEU A 144 -0.54 11.45 -3.47
N GLU A 145 -0.36 10.21 -3.04
CA GLU A 145 -0.50 9.77 -1.66
C GLU A 145 0.56 8.72 -1.32
N LEU A 146 0.79 8.48 -0.02
CA LEU A 146 1.66 7.39 0.43
C LEU A 146 0.84 6.22 0.95
N TRP A 147 1.24 5.04 0.51
CA TRP A 147 0.78 3.76 1.03
C TRP A 147 1.90 3.14 1.84
N TYR A 148 1.54 2.41 2.88
CA TYR A 148 2.48 1.85 3.84
C TYR A 148 2.42 0.34 3.82
N GLN A 149 3.58 -0.31 3.71
CA GLN A 149 3.72 -1.76 3.84
C GLN A 149 4.57 -2.09 5.06
N ARG A 150 4.06 -2.99 5.91
CA ARG A 150 4.75 -3.36 7.16
C ARG A 150 5.99 -4.17 6.90
N LYS A 151 6.99 -3.93 7.74
CA LYS A 151 8.11 -4.83 8.01
C LYS A 151 7.78 -5.57 9.30
N ILE A 152 7.87 -6.90 9.29
CA ILE A 152 7.52 -7.78 10.41
C ILE A 152 8.80 -8.42 10.91
N ASP A 153 9.08 -8.29 12.20
CA ASP A 153 10.18 -8.97 12.87
C ASP A 153 9.93 -10.48 12.87
N THR A 154 10.91 -11.26 12.42
CA THR A 154 10.73 -12.71 12.19
C THR A 154 10.58 -13.51 13.46
N ARG A 155 11.09 -13.01 14.58
CA ARG A 155 11.09 -13.72 15.88
C ARG A 155 9.82 -13.43 16.67
N SER A 156 9.47 -12.16 16.77
CA SER A 156 8.30 -11.73 17.54
C SER A 156 6.99 -11.75 16.75
N LEU A 157 7.05 -11.78 15.41
CA LEU A 157 5.93 -11.60 14.49
C LEU A 157 5.20 -10.26 14.67
N MET A 158 5.87 -9.29 15.26
CA MET A 158 5.33 -7.96 15.49
C MET A 158 5.83 -6.98 14.41
N PRO A 159 5.04 -5.96 14.06
CA PRO A 159 5.53 -4.89 13.20
C PRO A 159 6.76 -4.20 13.79
N CYS A 160 7.83 -4.09 13.01
CA CYS A 160 9.07 -3.42 13.40
C CYS A 160 9.37 -2.16 12.55
N GLY A 161 8.50 -1.81 11.63
CA GLY A 161 8.58 -0.64 10.78
C GLY A 161 7.61 -0.72 9.60
N ALA A 162 7.69 0.28 8.72
CA ALA A 162 6.92 0.27 7.47
C ALA A 162 7.64 1.03 6.36
N GLU A 163 7.52 0.56 5.15
CA GLU A 163 7.96 1.24 3.94
C GLU A 163 6.84 2.13 3.40
N ALA A 164 7.16 3.39 3.12
CA ALA A 164 6.27 4.34 2.47
C ALA A 164 6.46 4.25 0.95
N LEU A 165 5.39 3.94 0.27
CA LEU A 165 5.34 3.70 -1.17
C LEU A 165 4.42 4.74 -1.82
N VAL A 166 4.96 5.56 -2.70
CA VAL A 166 4.14 6.54 -3.42
C VAL A 166 3.12 5.84 -4.32
N ARG A 167 1.92 6.38 -4.36
CA ARG A 167 0.81 5.97 -5.24
C ARG A 167 0.16 7.23 -5.81
N MET A 168 -0.43 7.07 -6.98
CA MET A 168 -1.24 8.13 -7.58
C MET A 168 -2.70 7.68 -7.57
N ARG A 169 -3.56 8.50 -6.99
CA ARG A 169 -5.02 8.31 -7.05
C ARG A 169 -5.59 9.16 -8.19
N HIS A 170 -5.51 8.61 -9.38
CA HIS A 170 -5.99 9.31 -10.58
C HIS A 170 -7.52 9.26 -10.67
N PRO A 171 -8.21 10.37 -11.01
CA PRO A 171 -9.68 10.42 -11.03
C PRO A 171 -10.34 9.48 -12.04
N THR A 172 -9.61 9.08 -13.09
CA THR A 172 -10.13 8.19 -14.15
C THR A 172 -9.55 6.77 -14.08
N TRP A 173 -8.30 6.64 -13.61
CA TRP A 173 -7.56 5.36 -13.63
C TRP A 173 -7.51 4.67 -12.26
N GLY A 174 -8.06 5.30 -11.21
CA GLY A 174 -7.97 4.77 -9.86
C GLY A 174 -6.56 4.84 -9.29
N VAL A 175 -6.14 3.80 -8.58
CA VAL A 175 -4.80 3.74 -7.99
C VAL A 175 -3.79 3.31 -9.06
N VAL A 176 -2.92 4.24 -9.44
CA VAL A 176 -1.86 4.04 -10.43
C VAL A 176 -0.55 3.70 -9.69
N PRO A 177 0.12 2.58 -10.04
CA PRO A 177 1.39 2.20 -9.42
C PRO A 177 2.55 3.08 -9.92
N PRO A 178 3.67 3.14 -9.15
CA PRO A 178 4.82 4.00 -9.43
C PRO A 178 5.39 3.88 -10.85
N ALA A 179 5.47 2.67 -11.39
CA ALA A 179 6.04 2.42 -12.73
C ALA A 179 5.38 3.21 -13.88
N HIS A 180 4.18 3.77 -13.66
CA HIS A 180 3.45 4.50 -14.67
C HIS A 180 3.54 6.02 -14.57
N PHE A 181 4.13 6.56 -13.49
CA PHE A 181 4.19 8.01 -13.30
C PHE A 181 5.51 8.52 -12.70
N ILE A 182 6.37 7.67 -12.15
CA ILE A 182 7.69 8.12 -11.71
C ILE A 182 8.46 8.52 -12.95
N PRO A 183 8.90 9.79 -13.05
CA PRO A 183 9.67 10.26 -14.20
C PRO A 183 11.08 9.68 -14.17
N ALA A 184 11.83 9.86 -15.26
CA ALA A 184 13.24 9.56 -15.28
C ALA A 184 14.02 10.49 -14.33
N GLU A 185 15.18 10.04 -13.84
CA GLU A 185 15.95 10.79 -12.81
C GLU A 185 16.46 12.16 -13.28
N ASP A 186 16.62 12.35 -14.57
CA ASP A 186 17.01 13.62 -15.19
C ASP A 186 15.83 14.60 -15.41
N ASP A 187 14.59 14.15 -15.13
CA ASP A 187 13.42 15.01 -15.20
C ASP A 187 13.41 16.04 -14.05
N GLN A 188 13.10 17.28 -14.38
CA GLN A 188 13.02 18.38 -13.41
C GLN A 188 12.04 18.15 -12.25
N HIS A 189 11.00 17.33 -12.45
CA HIS A 189 9.97 17.02 -11.44
C HIS A 189 10.37 15.88 -10.51
N PHE A 190 11.46 15.17 -10.78
CA PHE A 190 11.91 14.05 -9.95
C PHE A 190 12.29 14.50 -8.53
N ARG A 191 13.00 15.64 -8.44
CA ARG A 191 13.31 16.26 -7.15
C ARG A 191 12.04 16.66 -6.39
N THR A 192 11.08 17.31 -7.06
CA THR A 192 9.82 17.74 -6.43
C THR A 192 9.00 16.54 -5.94
N LEU A 193 9.00 15.43 -6.67
CA LEU A 193 8.40 14.18 -6.23
C LEU A 193 9.07 13.64 -4.97
N SER A 194 10.40 13.63 -4.92
CA SER A 194 11.16 13.20 -3.74
C SER A 194 10.87 14.06 -2.52
N GLU A 195 10.83 15.39 -2.70
CA GLU A 195 10.44 16.35 -1.65
C GLU A 195 9.01 16.12 -1.15
N PHE A 196 8.07 15.83 -2.06
CA PHE A 196 6.71 15.44 -1.69
C PHE A 196 6.69 14.18 -0.82
N VAL A 197 7.42 13.12 -1.22
CA VAL A 197 7.49 11.86 -0.47
C VAL A 197 8.03 12.11 0.94
N ILE A 198 9.11 12.88 1.08
CA ILE A 198 9.72 13.20 2.36
C ILE A 198 8.74 13.95 3.26
N ASN A 199 8.21 15.07 2.79
CA ASN A 199 7.31 15.93 3.57
C ASN A 199 6.04 15.19 3.97
N ARG A 200 5.50 14.38 3.06
CA ARG A 200 4.32 13.57 3.33
C ARG A 200 4.61 12.48 4.36
N THR A 201 5.76 11.81 4.27
CA THR A 201 6.17 10.78 5.26
C THR A 201 6.27 11.36 6.66
N ILE A 202 6.84 12.56 6.80
CA ILE A 202 6.95 13.25 8.09
C ILE A 202 5.57 13.62 8.64
N ALA A 203 4.70 14.18 7.81
CA ALA A 203 3.33 14.51 8.21
C ALA A 203 2.55 13.25 8.64
N ASP A 204 2.68 12.16 7.88
CA ASP A 204 2.03 10.90 8.17
C ASP A 204 2.63 10.21 9.42
N TRP A 205 3.94 10.40 9.69
CA TRP A 205 4.57 9.94 10.93
C TRP A 205 3.95 10.59 12.16
N HIS A 206 3.71 11.90 12.15
CA HIS A 206 3.00 12.60 13.22
C HIS A 206 1.59 12.05 13.43
N TYR A 207 0.86 11.81 12.33
CA TYR A 207 -0.47 11.20 12.40
C TYR A 207 -0.45 9.80 13.02
N LEU A 208 0.56 8.98 12.68
CA LEU A 208 0.73 7.63 13.24
C LEU A 208 1.10 7.71 14.73
N LEU A 209 2.01 8.61 15.10
CA LEU A 209 2.43 8.80 16.49
C LEU A 209 1.24 9.08 17.43
N GLU A 210 0.34 9.98 17.02
CA GLU A 210 -0.84 10.33 17.81
C GLU A 210 -1.83 9.16 18.01
N ARG A 211 -1.84 8.19 17.10
CA ARG A 211 -2.85 7.11 17.07
C ARG A 211 -2.33 5.74 17.48
N HIS A 212 -1.06 5.48 17.30
CA HIS A 212 -0.48 4.13 17.42
C HIS A 212 0.85 4.11 18.18
N GLY A 213 1.48 5.26 18.36
CA GLY A 213 2.86 5.35 18.81
C GLY A 213 3.88 5.44 17.67
N ALA A 214 5.14 5.55 18.05
CA ALA A 214 6.23 5.74 17.10
C ALA A 214 6.36 4.53 16.16
N THR A 215 6.33 4.79 14.86
CA THR A 215 6.56 3.80 13.79
C THR A 215 7.82 4.20 13.04
N ASP A 216 8.77 3.28 12.89
CA ASP A 216 9.96 3.49 12.08
C ASP A 216 9.56 3.42 10.60
N LEU A 217 9.80 4.50 9.86
CA LEU A 217 9.43 4.59 8.46
C LEU A 217 10.66 4.56 7.56
N SER A 218 10.50 3.94 6.39
CA SER A 218 11.49 4.01 5.33
C SER A 218 10.87 4.56 4.04
N ILE A 219 11.69 5.25 3.25
CA ILE A 219 11.35 5.85 1.95
C ILE A 219 12.40 5.52 0.92
N ASN A 220 12.00 5.37 -0.33
CA ASN A 220 12.92 5.25 -1.45
C ASN A 220 13.38 6.64 -1.92
N LEU A 221 14.68 6.88 -1.99
CA LEU A 221 15.25 8.06 -2.60
C LEU A 221 16.35 7.68 -3.59
N PRO A 222 16.41 8.33 -4.76
CA PRO A 222 17.41 8.06 -5.78
C PRO A 222 18.76 8.64 -5.41
N ILE A 223 19.81 8.12 -6.00
CA ILE A 223 21.17 8.62 -5.83
C ILE A 223 21.30 10.09 -6.28
N SER A 224 20.59 10.50 -7.31
CA SER A 224 20.60 11.88 -7.82
C SER A 224 20.13 12.90 -6.77
N PHE A 225 19.16 12.53 -5.91
CA PHE A 225 18.74 13.34 -4.78
C PHE A 225 19.84 13.42 -3.71
N LEU A 226 20.46 12.29 -3.37
CA LEU A 226 21.51 12.18 -2.35
C LEU A 226 22.83 12.82 -2.79
N ALA A 227 23.07 12.93 -4.10
CA ALA A 227 24.20 13.66 -4.67
C ALA A 227 24.06 15.19 -4.56
N ASN A 228 22.83 15.69 -4.44
CA ASN A 228 22.56 17.12 -4.35
C ASN A 228 22.69 17.61 -2.90
N ARG A 229 23.72 18.44 -2.64
CA ARG A 229 24.02 18.93 -1.28
C ARG A 229 22.90 19.75 -0.65
N ASP A 230 22.19 20.53 -1.46
CA ASP A 230 21.09 21.39 -0.99
C ASP A 230 19.88 20.51 -0.66
N ALA A 231 19.55 19.52 -1.51
CA ALA A 231 18.49 18.57 -1.23
C ALA A 231 18.74 17.76 0.06
N VAL A 232 19.98 17.33 0.29
CA VAL A 232 20.37 16.65 1.54
C VAL A 232 20.29 17.59 2.74
N HIS A 233 20.66 18.88 2.58
CA HIS A 233 20.51 19.87 3.64
C HIS A 233 19.03 20.08 4.00
N ASP A 234 18.17 20.24 3.01
CA ASP A 234 16.73 20.40 3.18
C ASP A 234 16.13 19.18 3.87
N LEU A 235 16.44 17.97 3.41
CA LEU A 235 16.04 16.71 4.05
C LEU A 235 16.41 16.70 5.55
N CYS A 236 17.66 17.05 5.87
CA CYS A 236 18.12 17.13 7.25
C CYS A 236 17.37 18.17 8.10
N SER A 237 16.95 19.27 7.50
CA SER A 237 16.23 20.36 8.18
C SER A 237 14.78 20.04 8.49
N TRP A 238 14.17 19.16 7.70
CA TRP A 238 12.76 18.75 7.87
C TRP A 238 12.54 17.68 8.93
N MET A 239 13.60 17.05 9.44
CA MET A 239 13.45 15.96 10.40
C MET A 239 12.80 16.42 11.71
N PRO A 240 11.82 15.64 12.23
CA PRO A 240 11.16 15.92 13.48
C PRO A 240 12.15 16.00 14.67
N THR A 241 11.94 17.00 15.55
CA THR A 241 12.69 17.11 16.82
C THR A 241 12.00 16.38 17.98
N HIS A 242 10.89 15.69 17.70
CA HIS A 242 10.12 14.99 18.72
C HIS A 242 10.89 13.81 19.32
N PRO A 243 10.91 13.62 20.67
CA PRO A 243 11.70 12.56 21.33
C PRO A 243 11.34 11.12 20.88
N ALA A 244 10.13 10.88 20.41
CA ALA A 244 9.70 9.59 19.89
C ALA A 244 10.18 9.31 18.46
N PHE A 245 10.75 10.30 17.75
CA PHE A 245 11.30 10.11 16.41
C PHE A 245 12.64 9.42 16.51
N ARG A 246 12.68 8.15 16.15
CA ARG A 246 13.92 7.35 16.19
C ARG A 246 14.78 7.57 14.97
N GLY A 247 14.16 7.99 13.86
CA GLY A 247 14.84 8.27 12.61
C GLY A 247 14.01 7.92 11.39
N LEU A 248 14.56 8.27 10.24
CA LEU A 248 14.04 7.91 8.91
C LEU A 248 15.06 6.99 8.25
N ILE A 249 14.60 5.93 7.59
CA ILE A 249 15.44 5.06 6.78
C ILE A 249 15.26 5.47 5.31
N VAL A 250 16.36 5.77 4.65
CA VAL A 250 16.41 6.04 3.20
C VAL A 250 16.88 4.77 2.50
N GLU A 251 16.03 4.21 1.68
CA GLU A 251 16.31 3.02 0.88
C GLU A 251 16.90 3.44 -0.46
N VAL A 252 18.06 2.90 -0.80
CA VAL A 252 18.81 3.16 -2.05
C VAL A 252 19.05 1.82 -2.76
N ASP A 253 18.86 1.80 -4.06
CA ASP A 253 19.11 0.61 -4.89
C ASP A 253 20.56 0.11 -4.76
N ALA A 254 20.75 -1.20 -4.64
CA ALA A 254 22.07 -1.80 -4.48
C ALA A 254 23.02 -1.46 -5.63
N ALA A 255 22.54 -1.46 -6.88
CA ALA A 255 23.38 -1.10 -8.03
C ALA A 255 23.82 0.37 -7.98
N GLU A 256 22.95 1.28 -7.51
CA GLU A 256 23.30 2.70 -7.32
C GLU A 256 24.32 2.88 -6.19
N VAL A 257 24.17 2.16 -5.08
CA VAL A 257 25.13 2.18 -3.97
C VAL A 257 26.50 1.74 -4.45
N ILE A 258 26.59 0.60 -5.13
CA ILE A 258 27.85 0.05 -5.65
C ILE A 258 28.54 1.02 -6.62
N ALA A 259 27.77 1.67 -7.49
CA ALA A 259 28.30 2.62 -8.47
C ALA A 259 28.78 3.97 -7.84
N ASN A 260 28.33 4.31 -6.61
CA ASN A 260 28.52 5.64 -6.02
C ASN A 260 28.96 5.60 -4.54
N VAL A 261 29.75 4.61 -4.15
CA VAL A 261 30.15 4.37 -2.74
C VAL A 261 30.76 5.62 -2.10
N ASP A 262 31.75 6.25 -2.75
CA ASP A 262 32.48 7.40 -2.19
C ASP A 262 31.55 8.59 -1.87
N LEU A 263 30.60 8.87 -2.77
CA LEU A 263 29.59 9.89 -2.57
C LEU A 263 28.69 9.57 -1.37
N LEU A 264 28.24 8.32 -1.30
CA LEU A 264 27.29 7.88 -0.27
C LEU A 264 27.92 7.80 1.11
N VAL A 265 29.19 7.46 1.25
CA VAL A 265 29.91 7.46 2.55
C VAL A 265 29.83 8.82 3.23
N ASP A 266 30.13 9.91 2.52
CA ASP A 266 30.07 11.25 3.10
C ASP A 266 28.64 11.72 3.34
N THR A 267 27.74 11.40 2.45
CA THR A 267 26.31 11.72 2.60
C THR A 267 25.72 10.98 3.79
N ALA A 268 25.99 9.68 3.95
CA ALA A 268 25.49 8.87 5.05
C ALA A 268 25.96 9.39 6.42
N LYS A 269 27.21 9.87 6.52
CA LYS A 269 27.72 10.50 7.76
C LYS A 269 26.93 11.74 8.15
N ARG A 270 26.58 12.60 7.18
CA ARG A 270 25.74 13.80 7.42
C ARG A 270 24.33 13.43 7.82
N LEU A 271 23.71 12.47 7.13
CA LEU A 271 22.37 11.98 7.40
C LEU A 271 22.25 11.40 8.83
N ARG A 272 23.27 10.65 9.27
CA ARG A 272 23.33 10.06 10.61
C ARG A 272 23.23 11.10 11.73
N LEU A 273 23.80 12.29 11.55
CA LEU A 273 23.71 13.40 12.53
C LEU A 273 22.28 13.92 12.72
N ARG A 274 21.36 13.55 11.87
CA ARG A 274 19.95 13.94 11.87
C ARG A 274 18.99 12.75 12.03
N ASN A 275 19.50 11.63 12.55
CA ASN A 275 18.74 10.39 12.70
C ASN A 275 18.17 9.86 11.37
N ILE A 276 18.91 10.05 10.28
CA ILE A 276 18.59 9.46 8.99
C ILE A 276 19.62 8.37 8.71
N ALA A 277 19.15 7.18 8.40
CA ALA A 277 20.00 6.03 8.10
C ALA A 277 19.78 5.56 6.66
N ILE A 278 20.78 4.90 6.08
CA ILE A 278 20.66 4.31 4.73
C ILE A 278 20.42 2.82 4.85
N ALA A 279 19.48 2.32 4.05
CA ALA A 279 19.29 0.91 3.76
C ALA A 279 19.64 0.64 2.30
N ILE A 280 20.21 -0.51 2.02
CA ILE A 280 20.50 -0.99 0.67
C ILE A 280 19.32 -1.87 0.24
N ASP A 281 18.62 -1.46 -0.84
CA ASP A 281 17.45 -2.17 -1.34
C ASP A 281 17.76 -2.98 -2.60
N ARG A 282 16.91 -3.95 -2.89
CA ARG A 282 16.98 -4.85 -4.06
C ARG A 282 18.30 -5.60 -4.21
N LEU A 283 18.90 -5.97 -3.08
CA LEU A 283 20.14 -6.74 -3.11
C LEU A 283 19.89 -8.15 -3.62
N GLY A 284 20.68 -8.53 -4.63
CA GLY A 284 20.57 -9.81 -5.30
C GLY A 284 21.95 -10.41 -5.63
N VAL A 285 22.20 -10.70 -6.89
CA VAL A 285 23.48 -11.28 -7.37
C VAL A 285 24.69 -10.39 -7.10
N ASP A 286 24.48 -9.10 -6.93
CA ASP A 286 25.53 -8.10 -6.74
C ASP A 286 26.09 -8.06 -5.30
N TRP A 287 25.56 -8.89 -4.39
CA TRP A 287 26.00 -8.93 -2.99
C TRP A 287 27.52 -9.06 -2.80
N PRO A 288 28.29 -9.74 -3.68
CA PRO A 288 29.74 -9.81 -3.48
C PRO A 288 30.44 -8.45 -3.57
N ALA A 289 29.88 -7.51 -4.36
CA ALA A 289 30.43 -6.15 -4.45
C ALA A 289 30.30 -5.35 -3.15
N LEU A 290 29.41 -5.75 -2.24
CA LEU A 290 29.25 -5.13 -0.92
C LEU A 290 30.31 -5.62 0.08
N MET A 291 31.07 -6.67 -0.22
CA MET A 291 32.11 -7.17 0.70
C MET A 291 33.25 -6.16 0.89
N ASP A 292 33.44 -5.26 -0.06
CA ASP A 292 34.52 -4.25 -0.04
C ASP A 292 34.03 -2.88 0.50
N LEU A 293 32.82 -2.81 1.05
CA LEU A 293 32.23 -1.56 1.58
C LEU A 293 32.66 -1.24 3.04
N ASP A 294 33.88 -1.54 3.43
CA ASP A 294 34.42 -1.46 4.81
C ASP A 294 34.10 -0.16 5.58
N SER A 295 33.75 0.91 4.89
CA SER A 295 33.48 2.24 5.50
C SER A 295 32.06 2.78 5.27
N PHE A 296 31.18 2.06 4.57
CA PHE A 296 29.84 2.55 4.26
C PHE A 296 28.84 2.25 5.39
N PRO A 297 28.30 3.27 6.08
CA PRO A 297 27.45 3.06 7.25
C PRO A 297 25.98 2.85 6.87
N PHE A 298 25.62 1.68 6.41
CA PHE A 298 24.21 1.26 6.24
C PHE A 298 23.68 0.53 7.49
N VAL A 299 22.37 0.49 7.66
CA VAL A 299 21.70 -0.13 8.81
C VAL A 299 20.84 -1.32 8.44
N GLU A 300 20.52 -1.47 7.17
CA GLU A 300 19.60 -2.51 6.71
C GLU A 300 19.97 -2.97 5.29
N LEU A 301 19.90 -4.28 5.04
CA LEU A 301 19.98 -4.89 3.71
C LEU A 301 18.66 -5.54 3.38
N LYS A 302 18.03 -5.11 2.27
CA LYS A 302 16.78 -5.71 1.76
C LYS A 302 17.12 -6.63 0.58
N VAL A 303 16.77 -7.90 0.73
CA VAL A 303 16.98 -8.90 -0.33
C VAL A 303 15.83 -8.88 -1.30
N ASP A 304 16.16 -8.83 -2.60
CA ASP A 304 15.18 -8.76 -3.67
C ASP A 304 14.21 -9.94 -3.66
N ARG A 305 12.96 -9.69 -4.04
CA ARG A 305 11.91 -10.70 -4.20
C ARG A 305 12.33 -11.87 -5.08
N GLU A 306 13.16 -11.63 -6.10
CA GLU A 306 13.63 -12.68 -7.00
C GLU A 306 14.34 -13.81 -6.24
N PHE A 307 15.07 -13.50 -5.18
CA PHE A 307 15.77 -14.48 -4.34
C PHE A 307 14.91 -15.05 -3.21
N ILE A 308 13.81 -14.38 -2.88
CA ILE A 308 12.93 -14.77 -1.78
C ILE A 308 11.76 -15.62 -2.28
N ALA A 309 11.11 -15.22 -3.37
CA ALA A 309 9.97 -15.98 -3.90
C ALA A 309 10.41 -17.38 -4.38
N GLY A 310 9.84 -18.42 -3.78
CA GLY A 310 10.17 -19.83 -4.05
C GLY A 310 11.49 -20.29 -3.42
N CYS A 311 12.07 -19.53 -2.48
CA CYS A 311 13.32 -19.93 -1.80
C CYS A 311 13.16 -21.21 -0.97
N ALA A 312 11.94 -21.57 -0.58
CA ALA A 312 11.69 -22.81 0.15
C ALA A 312 12.16 -24.07 -0.62
N ASP A 313 12.01 -24.03 -1.95
CA ASP A 313 12.32 -25.17 -2.83
C ASP A 313 13.62 -24.98 -3.63
N ASP A 314 14.31 -23.83 -3.46
CA ASP A 314 15.51 -23.48 -4.24
C ASP A 314 16.75 -23.31 -3.35
N ARG A 315 17.62 -24.31 -3.39
CA ARG A 315 18.88 -24.31 -2.62
C ARG A 315 19.86 -23.23 -3.03
N LEU A 316 19.83 -22.78 -4.28
CA LEU A 316 20.73 -21.72 -4.75
C LEU A 316 20.29 -20.39 -4.14
N LYS A 317 18.99 -20.09 -4.18
CA LYS A 317 18.42 -18.90 -3.52
C LYS A 317 18.72 -18.89 -2.02
N GLN A 318 18.54 -20.04 -1.33
CA GLN A 318 18.88 -20.18 0.09
C GLN A 318 20.36 -19.90 0.36
N THR A 319 21.25 -20.37 -0.55
CA THR A 319 22.69 -20.14 -0.39
C THR A 319 23.04 -18.66 -0.52
N VAL A 320 22.49 -17.96 -1.53
CA VAL A 320 22.68 -16.51 -1.71
C VAL A 320 22.12 -15.76 -0.49
N CYS A 321 20.92 -16.08 -0.04
CA CYS A 321 20.31 -15.46 1.14
C CYS A 321 21.16 -15.63 2.40
N ARG A 322 21.70 -16.82 2.65
CA ARG A 322 22.60 -17.08 3.81
C ARG A 322 23.86 -16.20 3.73
N ARG A 323 24.45 -16.07 2.54
CA ARG A 323 25.64 -15.21 2.36
C ARG A 323 25.34 -13.75 2.62
N ILE A 324 24.16 -13.26 2.20
CA ILE A 324 23.73 -11.90 2.47
C ILE A 324 23.48 -11.68 3.98
N VAL A 325 22.85 -12.64 4.65
CA VAL A 325 22.64 -12.57 6.10
C VAL A 325 23.98 -12.59 6.85
N GLU A 326 24.95 -13.46 6.46
CA GLU A 326 26.30 -13.46 7.01
C GLU A 326 27.01 -12.11 6.82
N LEU A 327 26.91 -11.53 5.62
CA LEU A 327 27.46 -10.23 5.30
C LEU A 327 26.85 -9.12 6.20
N ALA A 328 25.55 -9.06 6.29
CA ALA A 328 24.84 -8.07 7.11
C ALA A 328 25.25 -8.16 8.59
N ASN A 329 25.37 -9.39 9.11
CA ASN A 329 25.83 -9.63 10.47
C ASN A 329 27.25 -9.10 10.70
N GLY A 330 28.15 -9.24 9.71
CA GLY A 330 29.50 -8.68 9.74
C GLY A 330 29.53 -7.16 9.85
N TYR A 331 28.57 -6.48 9.26
CA TYR A 331 28.40 -5.02 9.34
C TYR A 331 27.51 -4.55 10.50
N GLY A 332 26.89 -5.45 11.26
CA GLY A 332 25.91 -5.10 12.29
C GLY A 332 24.61 -4.50 11.72
N ALA A 333 24.30 -4.81 10.48
CA ALA A 333 23.10 -4.35 9.77
C ALA A 333 21.97 -5.38 9.87
N ARG A 334 20.72 -4.93 9.85
CA ARG A 334 19.54 -5.81 9.81
C ARG A 334 19.31 -6.32 8.39
N THR A 335 18.66 -7.47 8.28
CA THR A 335 18.25 -8.06 7.01
C THR A 335 16.74 -8.08 6.88
N VAL A 336 16.25 -7.78 5.67
CA VAL A 336 14.84 -7.84 5.32
C VAL A 336 14.64 -8.70 4.09
N ALA A 337 13.86 -9.78 4.22
CA ALA A 337 13.42 -10.58 3.06
C ALA A 337 12.17 -9.94 2.45
N THR A 338 12.27 -9.49 1.19
CA THR A 338 11.15 -8.82 0.51
C THR A 338 10.37 -9.77 -0.39
N GLY A 339 9.06 -9.53 -0.54
CA GLY A 339 8.21 -10.33 -1.42
C GLY A 339 7.78 -11.68 -0.86
N ILE A 340 7.71 -11.83 0.45
CA ILE A 340 7.13 -13.01 1.11
C ILE A 340 5.62 -13.09 0.83
N GLU A 341 5.19 -14.08 0.06
CA GLU A 341 3.79 -14.26 -0.33
C GLU A 341 3.17 -15.53 0.25
N ASN A 342 3.98 -16.49 0.68
CA ASN A 342 3.52 -17.76 1.22
C ASN A 342 4.28 -18.17 2.50
N ARG A 343 3.70 -19.12 3.23
CA ARG A 343 4.24 -19.57 4.51
C ARG A 343 5.56 -20.35 4.38
N ALA A 344 5.75 -21.09 3.29
CA ALA A 344 6.97 -21.90 3.11
C ALA A 344 8.20 -21.01 2.96
N ASP A 345 8.12 -19.96 2.10
CA ASP A 345 9.19 -18.98 1.96
C ASP A 345 9.45 -18.21 3.25
N PHE A 346 8.38 -17.86 4.01
CA PHE A 346 8.55 -17.24 5.33
C PHE A 346 9.33 -18.11 6.31
N LEU A 347 8.97 -19.38 6.44
CA LEU A 347 9.66 -20.31 7.36
C LEU A 347 11.12 -20.47 6.96
N THR A 348 11.39 -20.58 5.66
CA THR A 348 12.77 -20.67 5.12
C THR A 348 13.56 -19.39 5.40
N ALA A 349 12.97 -18.21 5.21
CA ALA A 349 13.62 -16.93 5.53
C ALA A 349 13.92 -16.81 7.03
N HIS A 350 13.00 -17.26 7.89
CA HIS A 350 13.21 -17.32 9.35
C HIS A 350 14.36 -18.29 9.72
N GLU A 351 14.40 -19.48 9.12
CA GLU A 351 15.47 -20.47 9.35
C GLU A 351 16.84 -20.00 8.85
N ILE A 352 16.88 -19.25 7.74
CA ILE A 352 18.10 -18.60 7.22
C ILE A 352 18.63 -17.56 8.21
N GLY A 353 17.75 -16.94 8.99
CA GLY A 353 18.11 -15.95 10.00
C GLY A 353 17.87 -14.50 9.61
N PHE A 354 16.94 -14.22 8.69
CA PHE A 354 16.49 -12.86 8.42
C PHE A 354 15.87 -12.21 9.67
N ASP A 355 16.19 -10.93 9.92
CA ASP A 355 15.66 -10.18 11.06
C ASP A 355 14.22 -9.74 10.85
N ALA A 356 13.89 -9.34 9.61
CA ALA A 356 12.55 -8.92 9.26
C ALA A 356 12.13 -9.46 7.89
N VAL A 357 10.82 -9.45 7.67
CA VAL A 357 10.20 -9.85 6.41
C VAL A 357 9.17 -8.81 5.97
N GLN A 358 8.97 -8.72 4.66
CA GLN A 358 7.97 -7.85 4.03
C GLN A 358 7.35 -8.59 2.85
N GLY A 359 6.02 -8.56 2.72
CA GLY A 359 5.33 -9.21 1.61
C GLY A 359 3.84 -9.35 1.83
N TYR A 360 3.15 -9.86 0.82
CA TYR A 360 1.68 -9.95 0.82
C TYR A 360 1.13 -10.97 1.82
N LEU A 361 1.95 -11.91 2.28
CA LEU A 361 1.57 -12.81 3.39
C LEU A 361 1.18 -12.01 4.65
N PHE A 362 1.85 -10.89 4.91
CA PHE A 362 1.65 -10.04 6.09
C PHE A 362 0.81 -8.80 5.81
N GLY A 363 0.54 -8.50 4.55
CA GLY A 363 -0.31 -7.41 4.10
C GLY A 363 0.24 -6.73 2.85
N LYS A 364 -0.69 -6.34 1.98
CA LYS A 364 -0.38 -5.48 0.84
C LYS A 364 -0.13 -4.05 1.33
N PRO A 365 0.59 -3.21 0.54
CA PRO A 365 0.63 -1.78 0.78
C PRO A 365 -0.78 -1.21 0.92
N MET A 366 -0.98 -0.31 1.87
CA MET A 366 -2.30 0.27 2.13
C MET A 366 -2.20 1.74 2.51
N GLY A 367 -3.24 2.53 2.20
CA GLY A 367 -3.29 3.95 2.52
C GLY A 367 -3.20 4.21 4.04
N LEU A 368 -2.72 5.41 4.42
CA LEU A 368 -2.42 5.81 5.80
C LEU A 368 -3.51 5.45 6.81
N LYS A 369 -4.77 5.78 6.53
CA LYS A 369 -5.89 5.54 7.45
C LYS A 369 -6.15 4.06 7.69
N LYS A 370 -6.03 3.22 6.66
CA LYS A 370 -6.16 1.77 6.73
C LYS A 370 -4.98 1.18 7.49
N PHE A 371 -3.76 1.62 7.17
CA PHE A 371 -2.54 1.21 7.87
C PHE A 371 -2.64 1.51 9.36
N ALA A 372 -3.04 2.71 9.74
CA ALA A 372 -3.22 3.14 11.10
C ALA A 372 -4.23 2.27 11.87
N ARG A 373 -5.39 1.93 11.30
CA ARG A 373 -6.38 1.05 11.94
C ARG A 373 -5.90 -0.38 12.11
N SER A 374 -5.15 -0.89 11.14
CA SER A 374 -4.68 -2.27 11.16
C SER A 374 -3.46 -2.49 12.08
N ALA A 375 -2.78 -1.42 12.52
CA ALA A 375 -1.66 -1.50 13.46
C ALA A 375 -2.09 -1.88 14.89
N THR A 376 -3.36 -1.66 15.25
CA THR A 376 -3.95 -2.06 16.55
C THR A 376 -4.41 -3.52 16.59
N ALA A 377 -4.36 -4.24 15.47
CA ALA A 377 -4.75 -5.65 15.41
C ALA A 377 -3.65 -6.55 16.01
N GLN A 378 -4.09 -7.59 16.72
CA GLN A 378 -3.31 -8.61 17.43
C GLN A 378 -2.18 -9.22 16.58
N PRO A 379 -1.20 -9.89 17.23
CA PRO A 379 -0.14 -10.60 16.52
C PRO A 379 -0.72 -11.53 15.45
N LEU A 380 -0.09 -11.50 14.27
CA LEU A 380 -0.54 -12.27 13.11
C LEU A 380 -0.65 -13.76 13.49
N ARG A 381 -1.86 -14.31 13.41
CA ARG A 381 -2.06 -15.74 13.59
C ARG A 381 -1.64 -16.44 12.31
N LEU A 382 -0.50 -17.10 12.32
CA LEU A 382 -0.04 -17.99 11.24
C LEU A 382 -0.81 -19.33 11.18
N TYR A 383 -1.89 -19.47 11.97
CA TYR A 383 -2.57 -20.73 12.24
C TYR A 383 -4.05 -20.71 11.83
N ASP A 384 -4.37 -20.21 10.63
CA ASP A 384 -5.69 -20.48 10.02
C ASP A 384 -5.53 -20.93 8.59
#